data_ca2d992f5342a0e30b526fd42813ec55
#
_entry.id   ca2d992f5342a0e30b526fd42813ec55
#
_cell.length_a   1.000
_cell.length_b   1.000
_cell.length_c   1.000
_cell.angle_alpha   90.00
_cell.angle_beta   90.00
_cell.angle_gamma   90.00
#
_symmetry.space_group_name_H-M   'P 1'
#
loop_
_entity.id
_entity.type
_entity.pdbx_description
1 polymer ?
#
loop_
_entity_poly.entity_id
_entity_poly.type
_entity_poly.pdbx_seq_one_letter_code
_entity_poly.pdbx_strand_id
1 'polypeptide(L)'
;MSEALKAFEDELQSKNFKGYWQNVQGDTYREPVPSFGPCHWKGKDLFAAMEKAGDVVGLDVSFRRVIQLWNPSLKNGTSRTLVLNLQLLKPGEDALSHRHMAGAIRFILKGHGTRLIVEGESFETGAGDFVTTPSWTWHDHENRGEKMMWLDGLDAPLVRLLETDFHEPDPRRKQTVTKPEGYTLATAGALRPAWAKTNSIQPPAFCYKWADTERALSKVGEQPGDPYDGIVLDYANPINGGPTLPTMACQIHMLRAGEKTKSHRHTSSTIYHVWRGSGVSYVGDQRYEWEQGDSFVVPLWSFHRHENTAKDPAIFFVMNDKPLMDAIGHYREDAKA
;
A
#
# COMPACT_ATOMS: atom_id res chain seq x y z
N MET A 1 19.15 28.18 32.59
CA MET A 1 19.82 26.91 32.97
C MET A 1 20.98 27.26 33.85
N SER A 2 21.14 26.61 35.03
CA SER A 2 22.28 26.89 35.93
C SER A 2 23.57 26.32 35.34
N GLU A 3 24.71 26.96 35.66
CA GLU A 3 26.04 26.46 35.21
C GLU A 3 26.31 25.04 35.69
N ALA A 4 25.86 24.70 36.90
CA ALA A 4 25.98 23.36 37.48
C ALA A 4 25.17 22.31 36.66
N LEU A 5 23.97 22.64 36.20
CA LEU A 5 23.17 21.73 35.38
C LEU A 5 23.84 21.50 34.01
N LYS A 6 24.35 22.56 33.39
CA LYS A 6 25.08 22.45 32.12
C LYS A 6 26.31 21.56 32.25
N ALA A 7 27.14 21.78 33.28
CA ALA A 7 28.32 20.96 33.54
C ALA A 7 27.99 19.49 33.75
N PHE A 8 26.86 19.19 34.44
CA PHE A 8 26.40 17.84 34.64
C PHE A 8 25.86 17.19 33.33
N GLU A 9 25.17 17.95 32.50
CA GLU A 9 24.73 17.48 31.19
C GLU A 9 25.91 17.16 30.26
N ASP A 10 26.95 17.99 30.27
CA ASP A 10 28.21 17.76 29.54
C ASP A 10 28.90 16.48 30.05
N GLU A 11 28.94 16.27 31.37
CA GLU A 11 29.47 15.04 31.97
C GLU A 11 28.66 13.81 31.55
N LEU A 12 27.34 13.87 31.57
CA LEU A 12 26.47 12.78 31.11
C LEU A 12 26.75 12.46 29.63
N GLN A 13 26.81 13.48 28.79
CA GLN A 13 27.07 13.32 27.35
C GLN A 13 28.43 12.68 27.08
N SER A 14 29.48 13.04 27.83
CA SER A 14 30.82 12.45 27.71
C SER A 14 30.84 10.94 27.99
N LYS A 15 29.85 10.44 28.72
CA LYS A 15 29.66 9.03 29.11
C LYS A 15 28.54 8.34 28.29
N ASN A 16 28.07 8.98 27.21
CA ASN A 16 26.91 8.51 26.40
C ASN A 16 25.61 8.39 27.23
N PHE A 17 25.47 9.18 28.27
CA PHE A 17 24.24 9.32 29.03
C PHE A 17 23.49 10.58 28.62
N LYS A 18 22.18 10.59 28.73
CA LYS A 18 21.32 11.74 28.46
C LYS A 18 20.30 11.90 29.58
N GLY A 19 20.21 13.11 30.14
CA GLY A 19 19.20 13.41 31.14
C GLY A 19 17.79 13.45 30.51
N TYR A 20 16.84 12.70 31.03
CA TYR A 20 15.48 12.70 30.51
C TYR A 20 14.84 14.10 30.54
N TRP A 21 15.18 14.93 31.53
CA TRP A 21 14.72 16.32 31.64
C TRP A 21 15.11 17.22 30.47
N GLN A 22 16.11 16.83 29.64
CA GLN A 22 16.49 17.58 28.46
C GLN A 22 15.44 17.51 27.34
N ASN A 23 14.53 16.52 27.39
CA ASN A 23 13.51 16.25 26.38
C ASN A 23 12.08 16.45 26.89
N VAL A 24 11.89 16.87 28.15
CA VAL A 24 10.57 16.92 28.80
C VAL A 24 9.52 17.74 28.04
N GLN A 25 9.91 18.71 27.24
CA GLN A 25 8.97 19.47 26.40
C GLN A 25 8.61 18.79 25.08
N GLY A 26 9.40 17.79 24.63
CA GLY A 26 9.23 17.10 23.37
C GLY A 26 8.61 15.70 23.45
N ASP A 27 8.62 15.09 24.65
CA ASP A 27 8.32 13.66 24.79
C ASP A 27 6.88 13.37 25.33
N THR A 28 6.10 14.41 25.68
CA THR A 28 4.74 14.24 26.20
C THR A 28 3.70 14.90 25.30
N TYR A 29 3.33 14.20 24.26
CA TYR A 29 2.19 14.60 23.43
C TYR A 29 0.90 14.06 24.02
N ARG A 30 -0.16 14.88 24.08
CA ARG A 30 -1.51 14.41 24.43
C ARG A 30 -2.13 13.58 23.32
N GLU A 31 -1.74 13.85 22.09
CA GLU A 31 -2.20 13.19 20.86
C GLU A 31 -1.00 12.91 19.94
N PRO A 32 -1.08 11.89 19.08
CA PRO A 32 -0.04 11.64 18.08
C PRO A 32 0.14 12.86 17.16
N VAL A 33 1.40 13.19 16.89
CA VAL A 33 1.75 14.24 15.93
C VAL A 33 2.41 13.58 14.72
N PRO A 34 1.79 13.64 13.53
CA PRO A 34 2.37 13.06 12.34
C PRO A 34 3.68 13.77 11.98
N SER A 35 4.70 13.00 11.61
CA SER A 35 6.02 13.51 11.19
C SER A 35 6.06 13.88 9.71
N PHE A 36 4.94 13.78 8.99
CA PHE A 36 4.80 14.15 7.59
C PHE A 36 3.40 14.69 7.34
N GLY A 37 3.30 15.57 6.33
CA GLY A 37 2.03 16.16 5.91
C GLY A 37 1.28 15.31 4.88
N PRO A 38 0.00 15.62 4.64
CA PRO A 38 -0.74 15.04 3.53
C PRO A 38 -0.12 15.49 2.20
N CYS A 39 -0.22 14.62 1.19
CA CYS A 39 0.31 14.88 -0.15
C CYS A 39 -0.64 14.32 -1.21
N HIS A 40 -0.73 15.00 -2.35
CA HIS A 40 -1.57 14.63 -3.48
C HIS A 40 -0.74 14.59 -4.75
N TRP A 41 -0.80 13.51 -5.49
CA TRP A 41 -0.12 13.30 -6.77
C TRP A 41 -1.14 13.21 -7.89
N LYS A 42 -1.00 14.08 -8.88
CA LYS A 42 -1.88 14.10 -10.05
C LYS A 42 -1.57 12.93 -10.99
N GLY A 43 -2.58 12.12 -11.28
CA GLY A 43 -2.46 10.95 -12.13
C GLY A 43 -1.93 11.29 -13.51
N LYS A 44 -2.44 12.35 -14.13
CA LYS A 44 -1.97 12.82 -15.46
C LYS A 44 -0.46 13.07 -15.50
N ASP A 45 0.09 13.67 -14.45
CA ASP A 45 1.52 14.02 -14.38
C ASP A 45 2.35 12.74 -14.12
N LEU A 46 1.84 11.85 -13.23
CA LEU A 46 2.46 10.58 -12.92
C LEU A 46 2.51 9.65 -14.16
N PHE A 47 1.40 9.53 -14.90
CA PHE A 47 1.36 8.73 -16.13
C PHE A 47 2.22 9.31 -17.23
N ALA A 48 2.24 10.63 -17.42
CA ALA A 48 3.11 11.28 -18.40
C ALA A 48 4.59 11.05 -18.05
N ALA A 49 4.97 11.15 -16.78
CA ALA A 49 6.33 10.86 -16.32
C ALA A 49 6.70 9.38 -16.55
N MET A 50 5.77 8.44 -16.31
CA MET A 50 6.00 7.02 -16.52
C MET A 50 6.13 6.66 -18.01
N GLU A 51 5.32 7.24 -18.89
CA GLU A 51 5.48 7.07 -20.34
C GLU A 51 6.86 7.56 -20.80
N LYS A 52 7.28 8.74 -20.35
CA LYS A 52 8.63 9.28 -20.62
C LYS A 52 9.72 8.35 -20.07
N ALA A 53 9.57 7.83 -18.84
CA ALA A 53 10.50 6.85 -18.29
C ALA A 53 10.57 5.58 -19.18
N GLY A 54 9.43 5.17 -19.73
CA GLY A 54 9.37 4.10 -20.72
C GLY A 54 10.28 4.34 -21.92
N ASP A 55 10.43 5.58 -22.39
CA ASP A 55 11.23 5.92 -23.56
C ASP A 55 12.71 6.12 -23.24
N VAL A 56 13.06 6.64 -22.07
CA VAL A 56 14.43 7.06 -21.74
C VAL A 56 15.15 6.14 -20.74
N VAL A 57 14.44 5.28 -20.02
CA VAL A 57 15.04 4.35 -19.04
C VAL A 57 15.02 2.93 -19.60
N GLY A 58 16.18 2.42 -20.00
CA GLY A 58 16.36 1.02 -20.37
C GLY A 58 16.39 0.10 -19.14
N LEU A 59 16.10 -1.21 -19.36
CA LEU A 59 16.26 -2.22 -18.30
C LEU A 59 17.72 -2.53 -17.97
N ASP A 60 18.65 -2.07 -18.77
CA ASP A 60 20.10 -2.06 -18.54
C ASP A 60 20.52 -0.99 -17.51
N VAL A 61 19.80 0.14 -17.47
CA VAL A 61 20.01 1.23 -16.50
C VAL A 61 19.37 0.90 -15.15
N SER A 62 18.16 0.34 -15.19
CA SER A 62 17.42 -0.08 -14.01
C SER A 62 16.68 -1.36 -14.31
N PHE A 63 16.81 -2.37 -13.46
CA PHE A 63 16.08 -3.64 -13.60
C PHE A 63 14.56 -3.45 -13.65
N ARG A 64 14.07 -2.26 -13.33
CA ARG A 64 12.66 -1.89 -13.31
C ARG A 64 12.47 -0.40 -13.57
N ARG A 65 11.42 -0.06 -14.32
CA ARG A 65 10.96 1.33 -14.45
C ARG A 65 9.93 1.61 -13.40
N VAL A 66 10.36 2.25 -12.31
CA VAL A 66 9.54 2.56 -11.16
C VAL A 66 9.62 4.05 -10.86
N ILE A 67 8.47 4.70 -10.67
CA ILE A 67 8.37 6.06 -10.16
C ILE A 67 7.68 5.99 -8.80
N GLN A 68 8.37 6.50 -7.78
CA GLN A 68 7.85 6.55 -6.42
C GLN A 68 6.94 7.76 -6.22
N LEU A 69 5.78 7.56 -5.63
CA LEU A 69 4.96 8.62 -5.08
C LEU A 69 5.59 9.09 -3.75
N TRP A 70 6.62 9.90 -3.90
CA TRP A 70 7.42 10.36 -2.77
C TRP A 70 6.75 11.52 -2.05
N ASN A 71 6.62 11.39 -0.72
CA ASN A 71 6.18 12.50 0.12
C ASN A 71 7.39 13.38 0.49
N PRO A 72 7.41 14.67 0.10
CA PRO A 72 8.57 15.53 0.32
C PRO A 72 8.89 15.80 1.79
N SER A 73 7.96 15.55 2.71
CA SER A 73 8.21 15.62 4.15
C SER A 73 9.01 14.44 4.70
N LEU A 74 9.23 13.41 3.89
CA LEU A 74 9.93 12.18 4.26
C LEU A 74 11.24 12.04 3.47
N LYS A 75 12.25 11.41 4.08
CA LYS A 75 13.46 11.03 3.34
C LYS A 75 13.15 10.03 2.22
N ASN A 76 12.27 9.06 2.50
CA ASN A 76 11.78 8.06 1.56
C ASN A 76 10.36 7.64 1.97
N GLY A 77 9.56 7.16 0.99
CA GLY A 77 8.23 6.62 1.23
C GLY A 77 7.09 7.59 0.88
N THR A 78 5.91 7.05 0.84
CA THR A 78 4.64 7.77 0.70
C THR A 78 4.06 8.09 2.07
N SER A 79 4.29 7.19 3.04
CA SER A 79 4.11 7.36 4.48
C SER A 79 5.35 6.84 5.22
N ARG A 80 5.32 6.86 6.56
CA ARG A 80 6.42 6.35 7.40
C ARG A 80 6.64 4.84 7.27
N THR A 81 5.60 4.12 6.98
CA THR A 81 5.56 2.65 6.98
C THR A 81 5.36 2.07 5.59
N LEU A 82 4.76 2.84 4.68
CA LEU A 82 4.35 2.39 3.36
C LEU A 82 4.92 3.27 2.24
N VAL A 83 5.18 2.64 1.10
CA VAL A 83 5.49 3.32 -0.15
C VAL A 83 4.55 2.84 -1.24
N LEU A 84 4.07 3.77 -2.06
CA LEU A 84 3.34 3.50 -3.29
C LEU A 84 4.17 3.95 -4.48
N ASN A 85 4.32 3.07 -5.45
CA ASN A 85 5.07 3.30 -6.68
C ASN A 85 4.16 3.06 -7.88
N LEU A 86 4.46 3.70 -9.01
CA LEU A 86 3.97 3.28 -10.31
C LEU A 86 5.09 2.55 -11.05
N GLN A 87 4.81 1.37 -11.58
CA GLN A 87 5.75 0.58 -12.38
C GLN A 87 5.21 0.35 -13.80
N LEU A 88 6.15 0.27 -14.76
CA LEU A 88 5.85 0.01 -16.17
C LEU A 88 6.69 -1.16 -16.69
N LEU A 89 6.02 -2.04 -17.46
CA LEU A 89 6.64 -3.12 -18.21
C LEU A 89 6.09 -3.12 -19.65
N LYS A 90 6.99 -3.04 -20.64
CA LYS A 90 6.61 -3.06 -22.05
C LYS A 90 6.38 -4.49 -22.56
N PRO A 91 5.68 -4.67 -23.70
CA PRO A 91 5.57 -5.97 -24.35
C PRO A 91 6.94 -6.62 -24.60
N GLY A 92 7.07 -7.89 -24.25
CA GLY A 92 8.30 -8.66 -24.41
C GLY A 92 9.36 -8.46 -23.31
N GLU A 93 9.15 -7.55 -22.37
CA GLU A 93 10.06 -7.34 -21.25
C GLU A 93 9.73 -8.26 -20.07
N ASP A 94 10.76 -8.59 -19.30
CA ASP A 94 10.67 -9.36 -18.08
C ASP A 94 11.30 -8.57 -16.91
N ALA A 95 10.65 -8.60 -15.74
CA ALA A 95 11.28 -8.21 -14.50
C ALA A 95 11.80 -9.47 -13.79
N LEU A 96 13.11 -9.54 -13.61
CA LEU A 96 13.80 -10.75 -13.17
C LEU A 96 13.38 -11.21 -11.76
N SER A 97 13.42 -12.53 -11.57
CA SER A 97 13.11 -13.18 -10.31
C SER A 97 14.04 -12.74 -9.19
N HIS A 98 13.45 -12.42 -8.06
CA HIS A 98 14.11 -12.04 -6.82
C HIS A 98 13.14 -12.20 -5.66
N ARG A 99 13.64 -12.02 -4.45
CA ARG A 99 12.84 -11.92 -3.22
C ARG A 99 13.38 -10.82 -2.32
N HIS A 100 12.52 -10.25 -1.51
CA HIS A 100 12.86 -9.23 -0.53
C HIS A 100 11.96 -9.32 0.71
N MET A 101 12.43 -8.72 1.82
CA MET A 101 11.70 -8.76 3.09
C MET A 101 10.43 -7.92 3.06
N ALA A 102 10.40 -6.82 2.31
CA ALA A 102 9.19 -6.04 2.18
C ALA A 102 8.06 -6.87 1.56
N GLY A 103 6.91 -6.93 2.21
CA GLY A 103 5.68 -7.41 1.61
C GLY A 103 5.22 -6.43 0.53
N ALA A 104 4.71 -6.95 -0.59
CA ALA A 104 4.28 -6.12 -1.71
C ALA A 104 2.89 -6.49 -2.20
N ILE A 105 2.23 -5.49 -2.77
CA ILE A 105 0.95 -5.63 -3.46
C ILE A 105 1.02 -4.98 -4.84
N ARG A 106 0.23 -5.48 -5.77
CA ARG A 106 0.12 -4.89 -7.12
C ARG A 106 -1.32 -4.71 -7.49
N PHE A 107 -1.71 -3.46 -7.76
CA PHE A 107 -3.01 -3.12 -8.32
C PHE A 107 -2.82 -2.67 -9.78
N ILE A 108 -3.38 -3.42 -10.71
CA ILE A 108 -3.15 -3.22 -12.14
C ILE A 108 -3.98 -2.03 -12.63
N LEU A 109 -3.32 -1.03 -13.21
CA LEU A 109 -3.97 0.18 -13.71
C LEU A 109 -4.28 0.10 -15.19
N LYS A 110 -3.40 -0.54 -15.98
CA LYS A 110 -3.53 -0.55 -17.44
C LYS A 110 -2.88 -1.78 -18.05
N GLY A 111 -3.48 -2.28 -19.12
CA GLY A 111 -2.99 -3.40 -19.91
C GLY A 111 -3.48 -4.75 -19.38
N HIS A 112 -3.14 -5.80 -20.13
CA HIS A 112 -3.37 -7.20 -19.76
C HIS A 112 -2.35 -8.13 -20.46
N GLY A 113 -2.29 -9.40 -20.00
CA GLY A 113 -1.38 -10.40 -20.54
C GLY A 113 0.00 -10.37 -19.91
N THR A 114 0.19 -9.68 -18.78
CA THR A 114 1.38 -9.88 -17.93
C THR A 114 1.09 -10.98 -16.93
N ARG A 115 2.04 -11.90 -16.82
CA ARG A 115 2.05 -12.93 -15.79
C ARG A 115 2.96 -12.51 -14.65
N LEU A 116 2.42 -12.50 -13.45
CA LEU A 116 3.19 -12.46 -12.21
C LEU A 116 3.37 -13.91 -11.73
N ILE A 117 4.59 -14.36 -11.54
CA ILE A 117 4.90 -15.67 -10.99
C ILE A 117 5.36 -15.48 -9.55
N VAL A 118 4.68 -16.12 -8.59
CA VAL A 118 5.05 -16.08 -7.16
C VAL A 118 5.13 -17.51 -6.63
N GLU A 119 6.29 -17.91 -6.12
CA GLU A 119 6.52 -19.27 -5.59
C GLU A 119 6.05 -20.37 -6.57
N GLY A 120 6.28 -20.15 -7.87
CA GLY A 120 5.94 -21.07 -8.94
C GLY A 120 4.45 -21.07 -9.35
N GLU A 121 3.59 -20.27 -8.74
CA GLU A 121 2.22 -20.05 -9.21
C GLU A 121 2.17 -18.84 -10.14
N SER A 122 1.53 -19.00 -11.29
CA SER A 122 1.40 -17.97 -12.32
C SER A 122 0.03 -17.31 -12.24
N PHE A 123 0.02 -15.98 -12.12
CA PHE A 123 -1.18 -15.15 -12.14
C PHE A 123 -1.20 -14.30 -13.41
N GLU A 124 -2.13 -14.58 -14.32
CA GLU A 124 -2.38 -13.70 -15.45
C GLU A 124 -3.21 -12.50 -14.99
N THR A 125 -2.77 -11.27 -15.30
CA THR A 125 -3.35 -10.05 -14.75
C THR A 125 -3.83 -9.10 -15.82
N GLY A 126 -4.89 -8.36 -15.49
CA GLY A 126 -5.50 -7.30 -16.28
C GLY A 126 -5.91 -6.12 -15.40
N ALA A 127 -6.36 -5.03 -16.03
CA ALA A 127 -6.73 -3.80 -15.35
C ALA A 127 -7.78 -4.02 -14.23
N GLY A 128 -7.49 -3.52 -13.04
CA GLY A 128 -8.30 -3.68 -11.83
C GLY A 128 -7.97 -4.93 -11.00
N ASP A 129 -7.23 -5.91 -11.55
CA ASP A 129 -6.79 -7.07 -10.76
C ASP A 129 -5.81 -6.63 -9.67
N PHE A 130 -5.90 -7.32 -8.55
CA PHE A 130 -5.08 -7.08 -7.38
C PHE A 130 -4.32 -8.35 -6.98
N VAL A 131 -2.99 -8.27 -6.84
CA VAL A 131 -2.14 -9.43 -6.52
C VAL A 131 -1.24 -9.11 -5.33
N THR A 132 -1.10 -10.08 -4.42
CA THR A 132 -0.19 -10.01 -3.28
C THR A 132 1.13 -10.72 -3.56
N THR A 133 2.21 -10.17 -3.04
CA THR A 133 3.53 -10.81 -2.97
C THR A 133 4.01 -10.71 -1.53
N PRO A 134 3.76 -11.74 -0.72
CA PRO A 134 4.16 -11.74 0.68
C PRO A 134 5.67 -11.62 0.88
N SER A 135 6.08 -11.17 2.08
CA SER A 135 7.49 -11.07 2.46
C SER A 135 8.27 -12.34 2.14
N TRP A 136 9.46 -12.16 1.60
CA TRP A 136 10.45 -13.20 1.33
C TRP A 136 10.00 -14.30 0.37
N THR A 137 9.04 -14.01 -0.53
CA THR A 137 8.62 -14.93 -1.59
C THR A 137 9.32 -14.62 -2.92
N TRP A 138 9.75 -15.65 -3.62
CA TRP A 138 10.29 -15.52 -4.98
C TRP A 138 9.20 -15.01 -5.93
N HIS A 139 9.51 -13.96 -6.69
CA HIS A 139 8.58 -13.43 -7.68
C HIS A 139 9.30 -12.81 -8.87
N ASP A 140 8.66 -12.91 -10.03
CA ASP A 140 9.06 -12.31 -11.29
C ASP A 140 7.83 -11.92 -12.12
N HIS A 141 8.07 -11.12 -13.18
CA HIS A 141 7.03 -10.70 -14.09
C HIS A 141 7.46 -10.97 -15.52
N GLU A 142 6.56 -11.56 -16.30
CA GLU A 142 6.73 -11.75 -17.73
C GLU A 142 5.62 -11.01 -18.46
N ASN A 143 5.97 -10.06 -19.33
CA ASN A 143 4.98 -9.38 -20.15
C ASN A 143 5.00 -9.91 -21.59
N ARG A 144 3.95 -10.64 -21.95
CA ARG A 144 3.72 -11.16 -23.30
C ARG A 144 2.51 -10.53 -23.97
N GLY A 145 1.85 -9.62 -23.27
CA GLY A 145 0.66 -8.90 -23.71
C GLY A 145 0.92 -7.45 -24.05
N GLU A 146 0.07 -6.59 -23.55
CA GLU A 146 0.13 -5.14 -23.75
C GLU A 146 1.15 -4.46 -22.83
N LYS A 147 1.38 -3.16 -23.08
CA LYS A 147 2.09 -2.30 -22.12
C LYS A 147 1.33 -2.24 -20.81
N MET A 148 1.97 -2.70 -19.74
CA MET A 148 1.40 -2.79 -18.42
C MET A 148 1.87 -1.67 -17.51
N MET A 149 0.94 -1.11 -16.74
CA MET A 149 1.22 -0.22 -15.61
C MET A 149 0.45 -0.70 -14.39
N TRP A 150 1.11 -0.71 -13.24
CA TRP A 150 0.49 -1.06 -11.96
C TRP A 150 1.02 -0.24 -10.81
N LEU A 151 0.21 -0.09 -9.79
CA LEU A 151 0.66 0.38 -8.49
C LEU A 151 1.38 -0.75 -7.76
N ASP A 152 2.56 -0.45 -7.27
CA ASP A 152 3.39 -1.36 -6.48
C ASP A 152 3.50 -0.78 -5.07
N GLY A 153 2.69 -1.31 -4.14
CA GLY A 153 2.64 -0.88 -2.75
C GLY A 153 3.48 -1.80 -1.88
N LEU A 154 4.35 -1.25 -1.03
CA LEU A 154 5.23 -2.03 -0.16
C LEU A 154 5.31 -1.44 1.24
N ASP A 155 5.59 -2.30 2.22
CA ASP A 155 5.99 -1.89 3.58
C ASP A 155 7.52 -1.69 3.72
N ALA A 156 8.21 -1.44 2.61
CA ALA A 156 9.66 -1.23 2.59
C ALA A 156 10.17 -0.13 3.55
N PRO A 157 9.47 1.00 3.76
CA PRO A 157 9.88 1.96 4.79
C PRO A 157 9.86 1.37 6.21
N LEU A 158 8.89 0.52 6.54
CA LEU A 158 8.84 -0.20 7.82
C LEU A 158 10.01 -1.16 7.96
N VAL A 159 10.27 -1.98 6.93
CA VAL A 159 11.38 -2.95 6.93
C VAL A 159 12.72 -2.25 7.15
N ARG A 160 12.93 -1.08 6.52
CA ARG A 160 14.13 -0.25 6.71
C ARG A 160 14.20 0.37 8.10
N LEU A 161 13.07 0.80 8.65
CA LEU A 161 12.99 1.32 10.03
C LEU A 161 13.40 0.26 11.05
N LEU A 162 13.05 -1.00 10.79
CA LEU A 162 13.40 -2.15 11.63
C LEU A 162 14.80 -2.73 11.31
N GLU A 163 15.49 -2.19 10.31
CA GLU A 163 16.82 -2.65 9.87
C GLU A 163 16.85 -4.13 9.47
N THR A 164 15.72 -4.64 8.91
CA THR A 164 15.55 -6.04 8.52
C THR A 164 15.47 -6.22 7.00
N ASP A 165 16.04 -5.30 6.23
CA ASP A 165 15.96 -5.29 4.77
C ASP A 165 16.94 -6.32 4.16
N PHE A 166 16.37 -7.41 3.61
CA PHE A 166 17.07 -8.39 2.80
C PHE A 166 16.54 -8.37 1.38
N HIS A 167 17.44 -8.47 0.42
CA HIS A 167 17.13 -8.61 -1.01
C HIS A 167 18.04 -9.68 -1.63
N GLU A 168 17.46 -10.62 -2.34
CA GLU A 168 18.17 -11.70 -2.99
C GLU A 168 17.72 -11.84 -4.46
N PRO A 169 18.61 -11.66 -5.45
CA PRO A 169 18.32 -11.97 -6.84
C PRO A 169 18.33 -13.49 -7.05
N ASP A 170 17.41 -14.00 -7.87
CA ASP A 170 17.39 -15.42 -8.21
C ASP A 170 18.49 -15.72 -9.24
N PRO A 171 19.44 -16.62 -8.96
CA PRO A 171 20.47 -17.03 -9.93
C PRO A 171 19.89 -17.59 -11.24
N ARG A 172 18.70 -18.15 -11.20
CA ARG A 172 17.97 -18.68 -12.37
C ARG A 172 17.37 -17.57 -13.23
N ARG A 173 17.26 -16.35 -12.72
CA ARG A 173 16.68 -15.15 -13.33
C ARG A 173 15.17 -15.23 -13.57
N LYS A 174 14.58 -16.40 -13.67
CA LYS A 174 13.15 -16.66 -13.84
C LYS A 174 12.73 -17.89 -13.02
N GLN A 175 11.50 -17.88 -12.57
CA GLN A 175 10.91 -19.06 -11.93
C GLN A 175 10.36 -20.03 -12.99
N THR A 176 10.37 -21.30 -12.63
CA THR A 176 9.61 -22.32 -13.35
C THR A 176 8.18 -22.31 -12.81
N VAL A 177 7.19 -22.18 -13.69
CA VAL A 177 5.78 -22.33 -13.31
C VAL A 177 5.53 -23.80 -12.97
N THR A 178 5.21 -24.07 -11.70
CA THR A 178 4.98 -25.42 -11.16
C THR A 178 3.54 -25.60 -10.66
N LYS A 179 2.79 -24.49 -10.55
CA LYS A 179 1.40 -24.47 -10.08
C LYS A 179 0.55 -23.70 -11.09
N PRO A 180 -0.61 -24.22 -11.49
CA PRO A 180 -1.55 -23.46 -12.33
C PRO A 180 -2.14 -22.29 -11.54
N GLU A 181 -2.69 -21.31 -12.25
CA GLU A 181 -3.42 -20.19 -11.65
C GLU A 181 -4.59 -20.68 -10.77
N GLY A 182 -4.73 -20.07 -9.60
CA GLY A 182 -5.76 -20.43 -8.63
C GLY A 182 -5.42 -21.66 -7.78
N TYR A 183 -4.26 -22.27 -7.96
CA TYR A 183 -3.85 -23.43 -7.16
C TYR A 183 -3.85 -23.14 -5.65
N THR A 184 -3.21 -22.04 -5.25
CA THR A 184 -3.12 -21.65 -3.83
C THR A 184 -4.50 -21.30 -3.27
N LEU A 185 -5.33 -20.56 -4.01
CA LEU A 185 -6.69 -20.24 -3.58
C LEU A 185 -7.53 -21.51 -3.39
N ALA A 186 -7.42 -22.47 -4.28
CA ALA A 186 -8.15 -23.75 -4.22
C ALA A 186 -7.64 -24.69 -3.10
N THR A 187 -6.36 -24.59 -2.73
CA THR A 187 -5.72 -25.57 -1.82
C THR A 187 -5.30 -25.00 -0.46
N ALA A 188 -5.39 -23.69 -0.27
CA ALA A 188 -5.02 -23.03 0.99
C ALA A 188 -6.16 -22.16 1.58
N GLY A 189 -7.24 -21.97 0.83
CA GLY A 189 -8.43 -21.23 1.27
C GLY A 189 -9.38 -22.09 2.08
N ALA A 190 -10.66 -22.11 1.70
CA ALA A 190 -11.70 -22.87 2.38
C ALA A 190 -11.50 -24.39 2.36
N LEU A 191 -10.83 -24.89 1.32
CA LEU A 191 -10.40 -26.29 1.22
C LEU A 191 -8.88 -26.33 1.20
N ARG A 192 -8.29 -27.23 2.00
CA ARG A 192 -6.84 -27.44 2.05
C ARG A 192 -6.50 -28.88 2.31
N PRO A 193 -5.33 -29.38 1.82
CA PRO A 193 -4.86 -30.71 2.17
C PRO A 193 -4.69 -30.86 3.68
N ALA A 194 -5.21 -31.93 4.27
CA ALA A 194 -5.16 -32.16 5.72
C ALA A 194 -3.73 -32.25 6.26
N TRP A 195 -2.77 -32.60 5.41
CA TRP A 195 -1.33 -32.69 5.76
C TRP A 195 -0.56 -31.38 5.55
N ALA A 196 -1.19 -30.31 5.00
CA ALA A 196 -0.53 -29.03 4.80
C ALA A 196 -0.25 -28.36 6.15
N LYS A 197 1.00 -27.91 6.33
CA LYS A 197 1.39 -27.11 7.49
C LYS A 197 1.01 -25.66 7.23
N THR A 198 0.23 -25.04 8.14
CA THR A 198 -0.30 -23.67 8.01
C THR A 198 0.26 -22.71 9.06
N ASN A 199 1.48 -22.93 9.53
CA ASN A 199 2.05 -22.17 10.64
C ASN A 199 2.84 -20.92 10.18
N SER A 200 2.67 -20.45 8.94
CA SER A 200 3.33 -19.23 8.48
C SER A 200 2.51 -17.99 8.86
N ILE A 201 3.16 -17.00 9.43
CA ILE A 201 2.59 -15.66 9.63
C ILE A 201 2.29 -15.00 8.28
N GLN A 202 3.13 -15.26 7.27
CA GLN A 202 2.93 -14.76 5.92
C GLN A 202 1.89 -15.62 5.18
N PRO A 203 0.84 -15.01 4.60
CA PRO A 203 -0.06 -15.73 3.72
C PRO A 203 0.67 -16.13 2.44
N PRO A 204 0.20 -17.13 1.69
CA PRO A 204 0.63 -17.30 0.31
C PRO A 204 0.14 -16.14 -0.57
N ALA A 205 0.68 -16.04 -1.79
CA ALA A 205 0.21 -15.06 -2.76
C ALA A 205 -1.22 -15.37 -3.24
N PHE A 206 -2.00 -14.32 -3.46
CA PHE A 206 -3.35 -14.40 -4.02
C PHE A 206 -3.55 -13.38 -5.13
N CYS A 207 -4.39 -13.72 -6.10
CA CYS A 207 -4.90 -12.81 -7.11
C CYS A 207 -6.40 -12.61 -6.92
N TYR A 208 -6.82 -11.36 -6.72
CA TYR A 208 -8.20 -10.94 -6.62
C TYR A 208 -8.60 -10.31 -7.95
N LYS A 209 -9.49 -10.97 -8.69
CA LYS A 209 -9.90 -10.51 -10.01
C LYS A 209 -10.85 -9.32 -9.90
N TRP A 210 -10.67 -8.32 -10.77
CA TRP A 210 -11.55 -7.14 -10.80
C TRP A 210 -13.02 -7.51 -10.99
N ALA A 211 -13.32 -8.49 -11.85
CA ALA A 211 -14.68 -8.93 -12.07
C ALA A 211 -15.38 -9.41 -10.78
N ASP A 212 -14.64 -10.03 -9.86
CA ASP A 212 -15.18 -10.46 -8.57
C ASP A 212 -15.35 -9.26 -7.62
N THR A 213 -14.38 -8.33 -7.61
CA THR A 213 -14.44 -7.09 -6.84
C THR A 213 -15.65 -6.23 -7.28
N GLU A 214 -15.80 -6.01 -8.57
CA GLU A 214 -16.89 -5.21 -9.14
C GLU A 214 -18.26 -5.87 -8.86
N ARG A 215 -18.34 -7.20 -8.98
CA ARG A 215 -19.54 -7.96 -8.60
C ARG A 215 -19.87 -7.82 -7.12
N ALA A 216 -18.88 -7.88 -6.24
CA ALA A 216 -19.07 -7.68 -4.81
C ALA A 216 -19.57 -6.25 -4.50
N LEU A 217 -18.92 -5.21 -5.06
CA LEU A 217 -19.38 -3.82 -4.93
C LEU A 217 -20.82 -3.64 -5.40
N SER A 218 -21.20 -4.24 -6.54
CA SER A 218 -22.58 -4.15 -7.06
C SER A 218 -23.63 -4.80 -6.14
N LYS A 219 -23.23 -5.81 -5.34
CA LYS A 219 -24.13 -6.49 -4.40
C LYS A 219 -24.35 -5.73 -3.11
N VAL A 220 -23.36 -4.97 -2.66
CA VAL A 220 -23.43 -4.23 -1.39
C VAL A 220 -23.62 -2.73 -1.58
N GLY A 221 -23.61 -2.24 -2.81
CA GLY A 221 -23.64 -0.81 -3.14
C GLY A 221 -24.81 -0.03 -2.57
N GLU A 222 -25.97 -0.67 -2.39
CA GLU A 222 -27.18 -0.07 -1.81
C GLU A 222 -27.28 -0.21 -0.28
N GLN A 223 -26.33 -0.91 0.36
CA GLN A 223 -26.32 -1.03 1.82
C GLN A 223 -25.91 0.31 2.47
N PRO A 224 -26.22 0.55 3.74
CA PRO A 224 -25.87 1.81 4.41
C PRO A 224 -24.39 2.17 4.29
N GLY A 225 -23.49 1.18 4.35
CA GLY A 225 -22.04 1.40 4.33
C GLY A 225 -21.51 1.98 5.62
N ASP A 226 -20.24 2.36 5.60
CA ASP A 226 -19.58 3.06 6.69
C ASP A 226 -19.83 4.59 6.57
N PRO A 227 -20.16 5.28 7.65
CA PRO A 227 -20.45 6.72 7.60
C PRO A 227 -19.22 7.59 7.27
N TYR A 228 -18.00 7.05 7.39
CA TYR A 228 -16.73 7.77 7.24
C TYR A 228 -16.03 7.44 5.91
N ASP A 229 -16.27 6.21 5.38
CA ASP A 229 -15.56 5.70 4.21
C ASP A 229 -16.48 5.21 3.07
N GLY A 230 -17.81 5.24 3.27
CA GLY A 230 -18.79 4.80 2.29
C GLY A 230 -18.93 3.27 2.23
N ILE A 231 -18.98 2.68 1.05
CA ILE A 231 -18.95 1.22 0.89
C ILE A 231 -17.50 0.77 0.90
N VAL A 232 -17.12 -0.03 1.89
CA VAL A 232 -15.77 -0.55 2.08
C VAL A 232 -15.79 -2.07 1.98
N LEU A 233 -14.93 -2.63 1.13
CA LEU A 233 -14.67 -4.06 1.06
C LEU A 233 -13.18 -4.32 1.27
N ASP A 234 -12.85 -5.19 2.22
CA ASP A 234 -11.49 -5.66 2.43
C ASP A 234 -11.09 -6.69 1.37
N TYR A 235 -9.88 -6.57 0.84
CA TYR A 235 -9.21 -7.69 0.19
C TYR A 235 -8.70 -8.64 1.28
N ALA A 236 -9.62 -9.43 1.81
CA ALA A 236 -9.35 -10.32 2.94
C ALA A 236 -8.43 -11.47 2.55
N ASN A 237 -7.52 -11.83 3.44
CA ASN A 237 -6.73 -13.05 3.31
C ASN A 237 -7.68 -14.27 3.33
N PRO A 238 -7.79 -15.04 2.25
CA PRO A 238 -8.77 -16.12 2.17
C PRO A 238 -8.46 -17.32 3.08
N ILE A 239 -7.28 -17.35 3.72
CA ILE A 239 -6.93 -18.43 4.67
C ILE A 239 -7.58 -18.23 6.04
N ASN A 240 -7.66 -16.97 6.50
CA ASN A 240 -8.10 -16.67 7.86
C ASN A 240 -9.11 -15.52 7.97
N GLY A 241 -9.46 -14.88 6.85
CA GLY A 241 -10.35 -13.72 6.83
C GLY A 241 -9.74 -12.44 7.40
N GLY A 242 -8.45 -12.46 7.73
CA GLY A 242 -7.71 -11.31 8.24
C GLY A 242 -7.26 -10.34 7.15
N PRO A 243 -6.36 -9.40 7.48
CA PRO A 243 -5.85 -8.41 6.55
C PRO A 243 -5.09 -9.05 5.39
N THR A 244 -4.97 -8.31 4.29
CA THR A 244 -4.29 -8.73 3.06
C THR A 244 -2.88 -9.26 3.33
N LEU A 245 -2.09 -8.50 4.09
CA LEU A 245 -0.76 -8.87 4.59
C LEU A 245 -0.66 -8.50 6.09
N PRO A 246 0.26 -9.07 6.86
CA PRO A 246 0.38 -8.81 8.30
C PRO A 246 0.61 -7.34 8.66
N THR A 247 1.26 -6.58 7.79
CA THR A 247 1.63 -5.16 7.99
C THR A 247 0.74 -4.19 7.23
N MET A 248 -0.09 -4.70 6.31
CA MET A 248 -0.79 -3.89 5.31
C MET A 248 -2.17 -4.46 5.01
N ALA A 249 -3.21 -3.64 5.14
CA ALA A 249 -4.53 -3.91 4.60
C ALA A 249 -4.71 -3.19 3.26
N CYS A 250 -5.39 -3.87 2.33
CA CYS A 250 -5.85 -3.28 1.09
C CYS A 250 -7.35 -3.41 0.99
N GLN A 251 -7.99 -2.37 0.45
CA GLN A 251 -9.44 -2.23 0.42
C GLN A 251 -9.87 -1.62 -0.92
N ILE A 252 -11.13 -1.83 -1.25
CA ILE A 252 -11.80 -1.07 -2.29
C ILE A 252 -12.93 -0.28 -1.64
N HIS A 253 -12.91 1.04 -1.82
CA HIS A 253 -13.94 1.94 -1.32
C HIS A 253 -14.79 2.45 -2.48
N MET A 254 -16.09 2.59 -2.27
CA MET A 254 -16.98 3.22 -3.23
C MET A 254 -17.82 4.29 -2.55
N LEU A 255 -17.79 5.49 -3.12
CA LEU A 255 -18.72 6.57 -2.79
C LEU A 255 -19.78 6.66 -3.87
N ARG A 256 -21.04 6.61 -3.48
CA ARG A 256 -22.18 6.78 -4.40
C ARG A 256 -22.19 8.17 -5.01
N ALA A 257 -22.92 8.36 -6.07
CA ALA A 257 -23.10 9.69 -6.67
C ALA A 257 -23.54 10.73 -5.63
N GLY A 258 -22.79 11.81 -5.48
CA GLY A 258 -23.07 12.90 -4.54
C GLY A 258 -22.86 12.55 -3.06
N GLU A 259 -22.36 11.36 -2.72
CA GLU A 259 -22.13 10.96 -1.35
C GLU A 259 -21.04 11.78 -0.68
N LYS A 260 -21.28 12.13 0.60
CA LYS A 260 -20.34 12.85 1.46
C LYS A 260 -20.18 12.07 2.76
N THR A 261 -18.95 11.73 3.09
CA THR A 261 -18.64 11.02 4.32
C THR A 261 -18.52 11.98 5.51
N LYS A 262 -18.67 11.46 6.73
CA LYS A 262 -18.36 12.18 7.95
C LYS A 262 -16.83 12.27 8.14
N SER A 263 -16.40 13.17 9.00
CA SER A 263 -14.98 13.36 9.29
C SER A 263 -14.55 12.48 10.47
N HIS A 264 -13.48 11.73 10.29
CA HIS A 264 -12.81 10.93 11.32
C HIS A 264 -11.29 11.01 11.20
N ARG A 265 -10.60 10.43 12.15
CA ARG A 265 -9.15 10.24 12.18
C ARG A 265 -8.77 8.93 12.84
N HIS A 266 -7.66 8.37 12.48
CA HIS A 266 -7.14 7.12 13.07
C HIS A 266 -5.61 7.12 13.10
N THR A 267 -5.02 6.23 13.92
CA THR A 267 -3.56 6.13 14.08
C THR A 267 -2.85 5.37 12.97
N SER A 268 -3.57 4.84 11.98
CA SER A 268 -2.98 4.32 10.75
C SER A 268 -2.79 5.41 9.69
N SER A 269 -1.78 5.24 8.84
CA SER A 269 -1.62 6.03 7.61
C SER A 269 -2.35 5.35 6.47
N THR A 270 -3.06 6.11 5.65
CA THR A 270 -3.85 5.56 4.54
C THR A 270 -3.48 6.23 3.23
N ILE A 271 -3.27 5.43 2.19
CA ILE A 271 -2.98 5.87 0.83
C ILE A 271 -4.17 5.50 -0.04
N TYR A 272 -4.72 6.50 -0.72
CA TYR A 272 -5.83 6.37 -1.65
C TYR A 272 -5.35 6.51 -3.08
N HIS A 273 -5.84 5.66 -3.97
CA HIS A 273 -5.73 5.80 -5.41
C HIS A 273 -7.11 5.84 -6.03
N VAL A 274 -7.39 6.86 -6.83
CA VAL A 274 -8.68 7.03 -7.50
C VAL A 274 -8.74 6.11 -8.71
N TRP A 275 -9.38 4.96 -8.55
CA TRP A 275 -9.56 3.99 -9.63
C TRP A 275 -10.59 4.48 -10.66
N ARG A 276 -11.71 5.05 -10.19
CA ARG A 276 -12.76 5.62 -11.05
C ARG A 276 -13.39 6.83 -10.38
N GLY A 277 -13.84 7.79 -11.19
CA GLY A 277 -14.63 8.92 -10.73
C GLY A 277 -13.79 10.16 -10.40
N SER A 278 -14.45 11.13 -9.78
CA SER A 278 -13.87 12.41 -9.37
C SER A 278 -14.59 12.97 -8.15
N GLY A 279 -13.90 13.81 -7.38
CA GLY A 279 -14.49 14.41 -6.18
C GLY A 279 -13.49 15.25 -5.39
N VAL A 280 -13.76 15.36 -4.10
CA VAL A 280 -12.96 16.20 -3.18
C VAL A 280 -12.69 15.41 -1.90
N SER A 281 -11.47 15.49 -1.41
CA SER A 281 -11.10 15.03 -0.07
C SER A 281 -10.56 16.20 0.75
N TYR A 282 -10.91 16.20 2.03
CA TYR A 282 -10.37 17.12 3.03
C TYR A 282 -9.50 16.32 3.98
N VAL A 283 -8.24 16.73 4.12
CA VAL A 283 -7.26 16.05 4.98
C VAL A 283 -6.55 17.09 5.83
N GLY A 284 -6.86 17.14 7.13
CA GLY A 284 -6.48 18.29 7.96
C GLY A 284 -7.03 19.57 7.38
N ASP A 285 -6.15 20.55 7.15
CA ASP A 285 -6.49 21.84 6.54
C ASP A 285 -6.37 21.85 5.00
N GLN A 286 -6.02 20.71 4.39
CA GLN A 286 -5.85 20.60 2.94
C GLN A 286 -7.15 20.14 2.28
N ARG A 287 -7.41 20.67 1.07
CA ARG A 287 -8.50 20.27 0.20
C ARG A 287 -7.93 19.78 -1.13
N TYR A 288 -8.21 18.53 -1.47
CA TYR A 288 -7.76 17.87 -2.69
C TYR A 288 -8.93 17.63 -3.63
N GLU A 289 -8.93 18.26 -4.79
CA GLU A 289 -9.77 17.88 -5.92
C GLU A 289 -9.08 16.77 -6.68
N TRP A 290 -9.71 15.61 -6.72
CA TRP A 290 -9.14 14.41 -7.35
C TRP A 290 -10.01 13.91 -8.51
N GLU A 291 -9.36 13.29 -9.45
CA GLU A 291 -9.94 12.59 -10.59
C GLU A 291 -9.27 11.23 -10.78
N GLN A 292 -9.83 10.41 -11.68
CA GLN A 292 -9.29 9.08 -11.97
C GLN A 292 -7.77 9.12 -12.25
N GLY A 293 -7.04 8.24 -11.59
CA GLY A 293 -5.58 8.13 -11.67
C GLY A 293 -4.82 8.92 -10.61
N ASP A 294 -5.46 9.87 -9.92
CA ASP A 294 -4.86 10.60 -8.80
C ASP A 294 -4.60 9.69 -7.61
N SER A 295 -3.62 10.05 -6.79
CA SER A 295 -3.37 9.39 -5.51
C SER A 295 -3.11 10.43 -4.43
N PHE A 296 -3.47 10.13 -3.19
CA PHE A 296 -3.18 10.99 -2.05
C PHE A 296 -2.95 10.18 -0.78
N VAL A 297 -2.24 10.78 0.19
CA VAL A 297 -1.98 10.16 1.48
C VAL A 297 -2.64 10.94 2.61
N VAL A 298 -3.28 10.20 3.50
CA VAL A 298 -3.80 10.68 4.79
C VAL A 298 -2.81 10.25 5.87
N PRO A 299 -2.08 11.20 6.50
CA PRO A 299 -1.21 10.89 7.63
C PRO A 299 -2.01 10.38 8.82
N LEU A 300 -1.35 9.59 9.67
CA LEU A 300 -1.93 9.17 10.95
C LEU A 300 -2.51 10.37 11.72
N TRP A 301 -3.59 10.16 12.44
CA TRP A 301 -4.28 11.12 13.30
C TRP A 301 -4.71 12.43 12.63
N SER A 302 -4.81 12.45 11.31
CA SER A 302 -5.32 13.59 10.53
C SER A 302 -6.80 13.42 10.26
N PHE A 303 -7.64 14.38 10.69
CA PHE A 303 -9.06 14.37 10.32
C PHE A 303 -9.22 14.39 8.81
N HIS A 304 -10.04 13.50 8.30
CA HIS A 304 -10.32 13.42 6.87
C HIS A 304 -11.77 13.03 6.59
N ARG A 305 -12.22 13.37 5.39
CA ARG A 305 -13.51 13.02 4.82
C ARG A 305 -13.45 13.15 3.30
N HIS A 306 -14.39 12.49 2.63
CA HIS A 306 -14.44 12.41 1.18
C HIS A 306 -15.81 12.82 0.65
N GLU A 307 -15.84 13.43 -0.52
CA GLU A 307 -17.08 13.83 -1.21
C GLU A 307 -16.97 13.39 -2.68
N ASN A 308 -17.88 12.56 -3.13
CA ASN A 308 -18.07 12.30 -4.56
C ASN A 308 -18.91 13.44 -5.16
N THR A 309 -18.33 14.25 -6.01
CA THR A 309 -19.02 15.38 -6.66
C THR A 309 -19.57 15.02 -8.05
N ALA A 310 -19.32 13.80 -8.52
CA ALA A 310 -19.79 13.30 -9.82
C ALA A 310 -21.20 12.69 -9.74
N LYS A 311 -21.76 12.41 -10.92
CA LYS A 311 -23.08 11.73 -11.07
C LYS A 311 -22.96 10.22 -11.04
N ASP A 312 -21.77 9.70 -11.16
CA ASP A 312 -21.44 8.27 -11.13
C ASP A 312 -20.69 7.93 -9.84
N PRO A 313 -20.71 6.67 -9.40
CA PRO A 313 -19.91 6.25 -8.24
C PRO A 313 -18.42 6.50 -8.43
N ALA A 314 -17.75 6.95 -7.37
CA ALA A 314 -16.30 7.03 -7.32
C ALA A 314 -15.75 5.80 -6.58
N ILE A 315 -14.65 5.25 -7.08
CA ILE A 315 -14.03 4.04 -6.53
C ILE A 315 -12.57 4.32 -6.23
N PHE A 316 -12.13 4.00 -5.02
CA PHE A 316 -10.74 4.07 -4.60
C PHE A 316 -10.18 2.67 -4.36
N PHE A 317 -8.97 2.43 -4.82
CA PHE A 317 -8.10 1.42 -4.24
C PHE A 317 -7.38 2.04 -3.04
N VAL A 318 -7.43 1.38 -1.90
CA VAL A 318 -6.92 1.92 -0.63
C VAL A 318 -5.91 0.95 -0.02
N MET A 319 -4.83 1.50 0.51
CA MET A 319 -3.78 0.77 1.23
C MET A 319 -3.47 1.47 2.55
N ASN A 320 -3.44 0.73 3.66
CA ASN A 320 -3.16 1.29 4.98
C ASN A 320 -2.34 0.34 5.87
N ASP A 321 -1.73 0.88 6.91
CA ASP A 321 -0.93 0.14 7.91
C ASP A 321 -1.70 -0.23 9.18
N LYS A 322 -3.04 -0.23 9.12
CA LYS A 322 -3.89 -0.60 10.25
C LYS A 322 -3.52 -1.95 10.88
N PRO A 323 -3.24 -3.02 10.09
CA PRO A 323 -2.87 -4.32 10.68
C PRO A 323 -1.62 -4.26 11.57
N LEU A 324 -0.64 -3.44 11.23
CA LEU A 324 0.52 -3.20 12.06
C LEU A 324 0.10 -2.54 13.38
N MET A 325 -0.73 -1.50 13.31
CA MET A 325 -1.21 -0.77 14.50
C MET A 325 -2.08 -1.67 15.40
N ASP A 326 -2.91 -2.52 14.82
CA ASP A 326 -3.70 -3.52 15.55
C ASP A 326 -2.79 -4.54 16.26
N ALA A 327 -1.80 -5.09 15.54
CA ALA A 327 -0.90 -6.10 16.06
C ALA A 327 -0.10 -5.65 17.29
N ILE A 328 0.25 -4.37 17.36
CA ILE A 328 0.98 -3.78 18.50
C ILE A 328 0.07 -3.06 19.51
N GLY A 329 -1.25 -3.10 19.33
CA GLY A 329 -2.23 -2.49 20.23
C GLY A 329 -2.27 -0.95 20.18
N HIS A 330 -1.78 -0.34 19.10
CA HIS A 330 -1.69 1.12 18.94
C HIS A 330 -2.82 1.72 18.09
N TYR A 331 -3.71 0.90 17.53
CA TYR A 331 -4.83 1.46 16.75
C TYR A 331 -5.80 2.23 17.64
N ARG A 332 -6.12 3.41 17.20
CA ARG A 332 -7.16 4.30 17.78
C ARG A 332 -7.86 5.00 16.62
N GLU A 333 -9.14 5.26 16.84
CA GLU A 333 -9.99 6.00 15.91
C GLU A 333 -10.82 7.01 16.70
N ASP A 334 -11.10 8.16 16.10
CA ASP A 334 -11.87 9.24 16.68
C ASP A 334 -12.69 9.94 15.59
N ALA A 335 -13.95 10.21 15.91
CA ALA A 335 -14.86 10.89 15.01
C ALA A 335 -14.97 12.37 15.40
N LYS A 336 -15.04 13.24 14.40
CA LYS A 336 -15.34 14.65 14.64
C LYS A 336 -16.82 14.77 15.02
N ALA A 337 -17.07 15.31 16.23
CA ALA A 337 -18.41 15.57 16.73
C ALA A 337 -19.22 16.52 15.83
#